data_7655275f802cb66b660295029c5780af
#
_entry.id   7655275f802cb66b660295029c5780af
#
_cell.length_a   1.000
_cell.length_b   1.000
_cell.length_c   1.000
_cell.angle_alpha   90.00
_cell.angle_beta   90.00
_cell.angle_gamma   90.00
#
_symmetry.space_group_name_H-M   'P 1'
#
loop_
_entity.id
_entity.type
_entity.pdbx_description
1 polymer ?
#
loop_
_entity_poly.entity_id
_entity_poly.type
_entity_poly.pdbx_seq_one_letter_code
_entity_poly.pdbx_strand_id
1 'polypeptide(L)'
;MNVIVFEDSAVRSLGVLVSMRPACDLLIGSTSLVNALRVFGDVHRVVRPHLSSYLTALAGQRMPLWGGPCDPRFLASPVALPGSAVLVVNARLVPTREAITGLRRLVEDGERGVVFRAGALVAAVLHRSATGHETADDTAIKSILSPGEPATGSRESPVERVLAELGRRQPLVDLAADEAAFRLVEQSHEVVTAHEHALSGSLAMRLDTGHFREVQPGLFAAPTAAIGPFVAVRGGPVVVGAEAEIGPLACLDGPVWIGERARVSPRSWIREGTAVGHDSRVGGEVHASVIEPFTNKPHDGYLGHSHIGTWVNIAAGTNTGNLKASYGPVRQHNILPDGSRATVHTHRQFLGAVVGDLAKTSVTTSLPCGARIGVAATVGGEAPEQVSAFSNLLTGGARTTPEQAATMLERMMIRRGMAILPADRDLLAAVHAATAPGP
;
A
#
# COMPACT_ATOMS: atom_id res chain seq x y z
N MET A 1 3.16 20.49 -11.84
CA MET A 1 2.54 19.15 -11.76
C MET A 1 3.08 18.33 -12.91
N ASN A 2 3.85 17.32 -12.60
CA ASN A 2 4.60 16.57 -13.61
C ASN A 2 4.28 15.08 -13.60
N VAL A 3 3.59 14.57 -12.56
CA VAL A 3 3.22 13.16 -12.45
C VAL A 3 1.74 13.01 -12.14
N ILE A 4 1.06 12.14 -12.86
CA ILE A 4 -0.33 11.74 -12.61
C ILE A 4 -0.33 10.25 -12.31
N VAL A 5 -0.85 9.86 -11.15
CA VAL A 5 -1.10 8.45 -10.81
C VAL A 5 -2.59 8.18 -10.87
N PHE A 6 -2.98 7.13 -11.60
CA PHE A 6 -4.39 6.81 -11.81
C PHE A 6 -4.75 5.40 -11.36
N GLU A 7 -5.95 5.22 -10.83
CA GLU A 7 -6.55 3.92 -10.59
C GLU A 7 -7.35 3.47 -11.81
N ASP A 8 -7.05 2.27 -12.31
CA ASP A 8 -7.86 1.59 -13.32
C ASP A 8 -8.99 0.77 -12.67
N SER A 9 -9.83 0.15 -13.48
CA SER A 9 -10.96 -0.66 -12.98
C SER A 9 -10.51 -1.91 -12.23
N ALA A 10 -9.34 -2.46 -12.55
CA ALA A 10 -8.78 -3.66 -11.92
C ALA A 10 -8.31 -3.42 -10.47
N VAL A 11 -8.17 -2.15 -10.04
CA VAL A 11 -7.83 -1.82 -8.64
C VAL A 11 -8.79 -2.46 -7.63
N ARG A 12 -10.06 -2.69 -8.02
CA ARG A 12 -11.08 -3.29 -7.15
C ARG A 12 -10.75 -4.72 -6.73
N SER A 13 -9.97 -5.45 -7.54
CA SER A 13 -9.54 -6.82 -7.22
C SER A 13 -8.55 -6.91 -6.05
N LEU A 14 -7.92 -5.78 -5.67
CA LEU A 14 -7.11 -5.68 -4.46
C LEU A 14 -7.97 -5.66 -3.17
N GLY A 15 -9.29 -5.56 -3.29
CA GLY A 15 -10.27 -5.84 -2.25
C GLY A 15 -10.05 -5.02 -0.98
N VAL A 16 -9.89 -5.74 0.14
CA VAL A 16 -9.83 -5.15 1.49
C VAL A 16 -8.68 -4.16 1.68
N LEU A 17 -7.61 -4.23 0.88
CA LEU A 17 -6.43 -3.38 1.02
C LEU A 17 -6.64 -1.95 0.53
N VAL A 18 -7.57 -1.77 -0.41
CA VAL A 18 -7.75 -0.49 -1.10
C VAL A 18 -9.09 0.18 -0.79
N SER A 19 -9.92 -0.38 0.07
CA SER A 19 -11.24 0.17 0.37
C SER A 19 -11.19 1.59 0.92
N MET A 20 -10.20 1.88 1.79
CA MET A 20 -10.03 3.20 2.44
C MET A 20 -8.88 4.03 1.87
N ARG A 21 -8.04 3.47 0.98
CA ARG A 21 -6.87 4.16 0.43
C ARG A 21 -6.69 3.87 -1.05
N PRO A 22 -5.97 4.73 -1.80
CA PRO A 22 -5.53 4.41 -3.15
C PRO A 22 -4.50 3.28 -3.17
N ALA A 23 -4.47 2.51 -4.26
CA ALA A 23 -3.49 1.44 -4.43
C ALA A 23 -2.04 1.96 -4.44
N CYS A 24 -1.81 3.16 -4.98
CA CYS A 24 -0.49 3.80 -5.02
C CYS A 24 0.05 4.22 -3.65
N ASP A 25 -0.77 4.20 -2.61
CA ASP A 25 -0.37 4.51 -1.23
C ASP A 25 -0.09 3.25 -0.38
N LEU A 26 -0.24 2.03 -0.93
CA LEU A 26 0.15 0.79 -0.25
C LEU A 26 1.65 0.72 -0.03
N LEU A 27 2.06 0.28 1.16
CA LEU A 27 3.45 0.00 1.47
C LEU A 27 3.89 -1.29 0.78
N ILE A 28 4.79 -1.17 -0.19
CA ILE A 28 5.40 -2.31 -0.90
C ILE A 28 6.93 -2.14 -0.88
N GLY A 29 7.64 -3.13 -0.39
CA GLY A 29 9.03 -2.93 -0.01
C GLY A 29 9.12 -2.01 1.21
N SER A 30 9.88 -0.93 1.12
CA SER A 30 10.02 0.07 2.18
C SER A 30 9.32 1.40 1.86
N THR A 31 8.51 1.47 0.78
CA THR A 31 7.91 2.72 0.29
C THR A 31 6.55 2.48 -0.36
N SER A 32 5.81 3.55 -0.65
CA SER A 32 4.64 3.52 -1.54
C SER A 32 5.00 4.02 -2.93
N LEU A 33 4.18 3.68 -3.93
CA LEU A 33 4.41 4.16 -5.30
C LEU A 33 4.39 5.69 -5.37
N VAL A 34 3.45 6.34 -4.68
CA VAL A 34 3.38 7.80 -4.62
C VAL A 34 4.69 8.40 -4.10
N ASN A 35 5.26 7.83 -3.04
CA ASN A 35 6.54 8.31 -2.51
C ASN A 35 7.68 8.10 -3.48
N ALA A 36 7.75 6.95 -4.14
CA ALA A 36 8.77 6.65 -5.13
C ALA A 36 8.69 7.60 -6.34
N LEU A 37 7.48 7.97 -6.77
CA LEU A 37 7.28 8.86 -7.93
C LEU A 37 7.58 10.33 -7.65
N ARG A 38 7.74 10.74 -6.40
CA ARG A 38 8.13 12.14 -6.06
C ARG A 38 9.50 12.53 -6.58
N VAL A 39 10.33 11.57 -6.92
CA VAL A 39 11.59 11.84 -7.61
C VAL A 39 11.40 12.58 -8.94
N PHE A 40 10.23 12.41 -9.57
CA PHE A 40 9.86 13.06 -10.82
C PHE A 40 9.13 14.41 -10.63
N GLY A 41 8.78 14.78 -9.39
CA GLY A 41 8.08 16.02 -9.06
C GLY A 41 6.78 15.81 -8.28
N ASP A 42 5.87 16.77 -8.39
CA ASP A 42 4.57 16.73 -7.69
C ASP A 42 3.69 15.64 -8.30
N VAL A 43 3.12 14.81 -7.42
CA VAL A 43 2.27 13.69 -7.80
C VAL A 43 0.80 14.03 -7.58
N HIS A 44 0.02 14.02 -8.64
CA HIS A 44 -1.43 14.14 -8.60
C HIS A 44 -2.09 12.76 -8.68
N ARG A 45 -3.07 12.49 -7.80
CA ARG A 45 -3.79 11.22 -7.76
C ARG A 45 -5.16 11.34 -8.43
N VAL A 46 -5.40 10.51 -9.43
CA VAL A 46 -6.71 10.30 -10.05
C VAL A 46 -7.25 8.98 -9.55
N VAL A 47 -8.10 9.03 -8.54
CA VAL A 47 -8.53 7.88 -7.75
C VAL A 47 -10.05 7.82 -7.67
N ARG A 48 -10.58 6.75 -7.12
CA ARG A 48 -12.03 6.55 -6.92
C ARG A 48 -12.68 7.75 -6.22
N PRO A 49 -13.93 8.11 -6.54
CA PRO A 49 -14.57 9.36 -6.12
C PRO A 49 -14.52 9.64 -4.61
N HIS A 50 -14.83 8.63 -3.77
CA HIS A 50 -14.80 8.80 -2.31
C HIS A 50 -13.39 9.11 -1.77
N LEU A 51 -12.34 8.55 -2.39
CA LEU A 51 -10.94 8.85 -2.03
C LEU A 51 -10.52 10.23 -2.54
N SER A 52 -10.95 10.61 -3.74
CA SER A 52 -10.69 11.94 -4.30
C SER A 52 -11.33 13.02 -3.42
N SER A 53 -12.59 12.86 -3.03
CA SER A 53 -13.29 13.78 -2.10
C SER A 53 -12.58 13.87 -0.76
N TYR A 54 -12.14 12.75 -0.20
CA TYR A 54 -11.39 12.71 1.05
C TYR A 54 -10.05 13.46 0.95
N LEU A 55 -9.25 13.18 -0.08
CA LEU A 55 -7.96 13.84 -0.28
C LEU A 55 -8.11 15.35 -0.49
N THR A 56 -9.15 15.77 -1.21
CA THR A 56 -9.46 17.19 -1.41
C THR A 56 -9.84 17.87 -0.10
N ALA A 57 -10.69 17.23 0.71
CA ALA A 57 -11.11 17.77 2.00
C ALA A 57 -9.96 17.86 3.02
N LEU A 58 -8.94 16.99 2.90
CA LEU A 58 -7.77 17.04 3.76
C LEU A 58 -6.70 18.04 3.34
N ALA A 59 -6.77 18.59 2.15
CA ALA A 59 -5.72 19.45 1.61
C ALA A 59 -5.34 20.59 2.58
N GLY A 60 -4.06 20.61 2.98
CA GLY A 60 -3.53 21.60 3.93
C GLY A 60 -3.86 21.40 5.41
N GLN A 61 -4.67 20.40 5.78
CA GLN A 61 -5.04 20.13 7.18
C GLN A 61 -4.10 19.14 7.88
N ARG A 62 -3.95 17.97 7.33
CA ARG A 62 -3.06 16.90 7.80
C ARG A 62 -2.85 15.83 6.73
N MET A 63 -1.98 14.87 7.02
CA MET A 63 -1.81 13.68 6.19
C MET A 63 -3.04 12.76 6.26
N PRO A 64 -3.33 12.01 5.18
CA PRO A 64 -4.39 10.98 5.18
C PRO A 64 -4.25 9.97 6.31
N LEU A 65 -5.35 9.24 6.63
CA LEU A 65 -5.36 8.21 7.69
C LEU A 65 -4.30 7.13 7.50
N TRP A 66 -3.95 6.81 6.27
CA TRP A 66 -2.90 5.84 5.95
C TRP A 66 -1.48 6.41 6.01
N GLY A 67 -1.30 7.62 6.51
CA GLY A 67 -0.03 8.31 6.58
C GLY A 67 0.24 9.14 5.33
N GLY A 68 1.27 9.93 5.43
CA GLY A 68 1.77 10.74 4.34
C GLY A 68 3.04 10.15 3.76
N PRO A 69 3.68 10.93 2.91
CA PRO A 69 4.98 10.56 2.40
C PRO A 69 5.96 10.34 3.57
N CYS A 70 6.48 9.15 3.62
CA CYS A 70 7.71 8.90 4.34
C CYS A 70 8.81 9.82 3.78
N ASP A 71 9.87 10.00 4.51
CA ASP A 71 11.01 10.86 4.19
C ASP A 71 11.13 11.20 2.68
N PRO A 72 11.05 12.49 2.29
CA PRO A 72 11.19 12.90 0.90
C PRO A 72 12.53 12.50 0.27
N ARG A 73 13.49 12.07 1.07
CA ARG A 73 14.83 11.61 0.68
C ARG A 73 14.89 10.13 0.29
N PHE A 74 13.77 9.51 -0.04
CA PHE A 74 13.74 8.10 -0.48
C PHE A 74 14.65 7.82 -1.71
N LEU A 75 14.92 8.85 -2.53
CA LEU A 75 15.80 8.74 -3.69
C LEU A 75 16.84 9.87 -3.67
N ALA A 76 18.09 9.50 -3.89
CA ALA A 76 19.25 10.37 -3.74
C ALA A 76 19.29 11.59 -4.68
N SER A 77 18.54 11.57 -5.80
CA SER A 77 18.56 12.68 -6.76
C SER A 77 17.21 12.85 -7.47
N PRO A 78 16.62 14.05 -7.44
CA PRO A 78 15.46 14.39 -8.26
C PRO A 78 15.78 14.18 -9.75
N VAL A 79 14.81 13.68 -10.49
CA VAL A 79 14.85 13.65 -11.96
C VAL A 79 14.24 14.92 -12.47
N ALA A 80 14.99 15.75 -13.17
CA ALA A 80 14.44 16.89 -13.86
C ALA A 80 13.59 16.38 -15.04
N LEU A 81 12.26 16.44 -14.91
CA LEU A 81 11.41 16.26 -16.08
C LEU A 81 11.62 17.43 -17.04
N PRO A 82 11.77 17.19 -18.36
CA PRO A 82 11.65 18.25 -19.35
C PRO A 82 10.40 19.08 -19.04
N GLY A 83 10.48 20.41 -19.04
CA GLY A 83 9.43 21.28 -18.50
C GLY A 83 8.04 21.09 -19.09
N SER A 84 7.93 20.40 -20.22
CA SER A 84 6.68 20.04 -20.91
C SER A 84 6.19 18.61 -20.60
N ALA A 85 7.04 17.72 -20.10
CA ALA A 85 6.66 16.30 -19.91
C ALA A 85 5.73 16.09 -18.71
N VAL A 86 4.74 15.22 -18.91
CA VAL A 86 3.82 14.72 -17.88
C VAL A 86 3.86 13.19 -17.92
N LEU A 87 4.28 12.60 -16.81
CA LEU A 87 4.31 11.16 -16.63
C LEU A 87 2.98 10.69 -16.03
N VAL A 88 2.27 9.78 -16.70
CA VAL A 88 1.03 9.16 -16.23
C VAL A 88 1.34 7.72 -15.84
N VAL A 89 0.99 7.28 -14.63
CA VAL A 89 1.38 5.97 -14.07
C VAL A 89 0.18 5.26 -13.47
N ASN A 90 0.05 3.97 -13.72
CA ASN A 90 -0.98 3.13 -13.10
C ASN A 90 -0.70 2.94 -11.60
N ALA A 91 -1.70 3.17 -10.76
CA ALA A 91 -1.61 3.08 -9.30
C ALA A 91 -1.26 1.68 -8.77
N ARG A 92 -1.43 0.64 -9.58
CA ARG A 92 -1.09 -0.75 -9.23
C ARG A 92 0.36 -1.13 -9.53
N LEU A 93 1.16 -0.22 -10.08
CA LEU A 93 2.58 -0.47 -10.37
C LEU A 93 3.36 -0.73 -9.08
N VAL A 94 4.12 -1.82 -9.07
CA VAL A 94 5.02 -2.16 -7.94
C VAL A 94 6.23 -1.21 -7.97
N PRO A 95 6.51 -0.46 -6.90
CA PRO A 95 7.59 0.54 -6.86
C PRO A 95 8.98 -0.11 -6.66
N THR A 96 9.38 -0.99 -7.57
CA THR A 96 10.72 -1.58 -7.53
C THR A 96 11.77 -0.59 -8.04
N ARG A 97 13.05 -0.86 -7.74
CA ARG A 97 14.18 -0.09 -8.27
C ARG A 97 14.16 -0.08 -9.80
N GLU A 98 13.89 -1.23 -10.39
CA GLU A 98 13.81 -1.44 -11.84
C GLU A 98 12.68 -0.62 -12.46
N ALA A 99 11.49 -0.61 -11.83
CA ALA A 99 10.35 0.17 -12.31
C ALA A 99 10.66 1.67 -12.29
N ILE A 100 11.20 2.18 -11.19
CA ILE A 100 11.56 3.61 -11.07
C ILE A 100 12.68 3.98 -12.06
N THR A 101 13.67 3.11 -12.25
CA THR A 101 14.74 3.32 -13.24
C THR A 101 14.18 3.27 -14.67
N GLY A 102 13.26 2.37 -14.96
CA GLY A 102 12.58 2.28 -16.24
C GLY A 102 11.75 3.54 -16.55
N LEU A 103 10.95 4.02 -15.59
CA LEU A 103 10.20 5.26 -15.73
C LEU A 103 11.13 6.47 -15.95
N ARG A 104 12.31 6.50 -15.28
CA ARG A 104 13.31 7.54 -15.49
C ARG A 104 13.79 7.57 -16.95
N ARG A 105 14.15 6.41 -17.50
CA ARG A 105 14.59 6.29 -18.90
C ARG A 105 13.53 6.77 -19.87
N LEU A 106 12.26 6.33 -19.70
CA LEU A 106 11.15 6.76 -20.55
C LEU A 106 11.01 8.28 -20.60
N VAL A 107 11.23 8.95 -19.47
CA VAL A 107 11.14 10.41 -19.39
C VAL A 107 12.38 11.09 -19.96
N GLU A 108 13.59 10.54 -19.73
CA GLU A 108 14.87 11.06 -20.25
C GLU A 108 14.95 10.91 -21.77
N ASP A 109 14.45 9.82 -22.33
CA ASP A 109 14.33 9.59 -23.77
C ASP A 109 13.37 10.58 -24.42
N GLY A 110 12.40 11.09 -23.65
CA GLY A 110 11.51 12.19 -24.04
C GLY A 110 10.54 11.84 -25.16
N GLU A 111 10.38 10.55 -25.50
CA GLU A 111 9.42 10.11 -26.50
C GLU A 111 7.99 10.13 -25.96
N ARG A 112 7.08 10.67 -26.76
CA ARG A 112 5.63 10.62 -26.48
C ARG A 112 5.10 9.22 -26.77
N GLY A 113 4.51 8.57 -25.75
CA GLY A 113 4.02 7.21 -25.96
C GLY A 113 3.40 6.57 -24.74
N VAL A 114 3.11 5.28 -24.84
CA VAL A 114 2.48 4.46 -23.81
C VAL A 114 3.26 3.17 -23.58
N VAL A 115 3.16 2.64 -22.38
CA VAL A 115 3.69 1.33 -21.99
C VAL A 115 2.51 0.45 -21.57
N PHE A 116 2.35 -0.68 -22.24
CA PHE A 116 1.38 -1.71 -21.89
C PHE A 116 2.07 -2.96 -21.36
N ARG A 117 1.40 -3.66 -20.44
CA ARG A 117 1.79 -4.98 -19.99
C ARG A 117 0.55 -5.86 -19.86
N ALA A 118 0.54 -7.01 -20.51
CA ALA A 118 -0.59 -7.95 -20.51
C ALA A 118 -1.94 -7.26 -20.83
N GLY A 119 -1.93 -6.28 -21.72
CA GLY A 119 -3.10 -5.51 -22.12
C GLY A 119 -3.52 -4.38 -21.17
N ALA A 120 -2.85 -4.23 -20.01
CA ALA A 120 -3.09 -3.13 -19.08
C ALA A 120 -2.13 -1.97 -19.33
N LEU A 121 -2.63 -0.74 -19.30
CA LEU A 121 -1.81 0.46 -19.35
C LEU A 121 -1.00 0.58 -18.05
N VAL A 122 0.33 0.64 -18.19
CA VAL A 122 1.27 0.82 -17.07
C VAL A 122 1.65 2.27 -16.90
N ALA A 123 2.09 2.91 -17.97
CA ALA A 123 2.54 4.30 -17.97
C ALA A 123 2.30 4.96 -19.32
N ALA A 124 2.28 6.30 -19.32
CA ALA A 124 2.32 7.11 -20.53
C ALA A 124 3.19 8.35 -20.31
N VAL A 125 3.85 8.81 -21.38
CA VAL A 125 4.57 10.09 -21.43
C VAL A 125 3.84 11.00 -22.40
N LEU A 126 3.36 12.14 -21.91
CA LEU A 126 2.63 13.16 -22.66
C LEU A 126 3.41 14.48 -22.57
N HIS A 127 3.19 15.40 -23.50
CA HIS A 127 3.86 16.69 -23.51
C HIS A 127 2.89 17.86 -23.52
N ARG A 128 3.08 18.80 -22.60
CA ARG A 128 2.38 20.10 -22.62
C ARG A 128 2.93 20.99 -23.70
N SER A 129 2.07 21.79 -24.31
CA SER A 129 2.51 22.82 -25.23
C SER A 129 3.34 23.89 -24.53
N ALA A 130 4.51 24.20 -25.10
CA ALA A 130 5.32 25.34 -24.67
C ALA A 130 4.86 26.67 -25.33
N THR A 131 4.03 26.61 -26.39
CA THR A 131 3.70 27.76 -27.25
C THR A 131 2.39 28.45 -26.90
N GLY A 132 1.64 27.97 -25.88
CA GLY A 132 0.36 28.52 -25.49
C GLY A 132 -0.84 28.09 -26.39
N HIS A 133 -0.60 27.39 -27.48
CA HIS A 133 -1.66 26.72 -28.26
C HIS A 133 -1.97 25.38 -27.64
N GLU A 134 -3.25 25.11 -27.36
CA GLU A 134 -3.69 23.85 -26.77
C GLU A 134 -3.47 22.69 -27.77
N THR A 135 -2.69 21.70 -27.32
CA THR A 135 -2.43 20.46 -28.07
C THR A 135 -3.42 19.36 -27.68
N ALA A 136 -3.42 18.25 -28.43
CA ALA A 136 -4.19 17.07 -28.07
C ALA A 136 -3.74 16.49 -26.73
N ASP A 137 -2.45 16.57 -26.38
CA ASP A 137 -1.94 16.16 -25.09
C ASP A 137 -2.41 17.07 -23.95
N ASP A 138 -2.45 18.39 -24.16
CA ASP A 138 -3.01 19.35 -23.17
C ASP A 138 -4.47 19.04 -22.86
N THR A 139 -5.26 18.78 -23.91
CA THR A 139 -6.67 18.41 -23.78
C THR A 139 -6.82 17.07 -23.04
N ALA A 140 -5.98 16.08 -23.36
CA ALA A 140 -5.96 14.79 -22.69
C ALA A 140 -5.59 14.94 -21.20
N ILE A 141 -4.53 15.68 -20.89
CA ILE A 141 -4.08 15.94 -19.50
C ILE A 141 -5.19 16.63 -18.71
N LYS A 142 -5.86 17.64 -19.24
CA LYS A 142 -6.99 18.31 -18.57
C LYS A 142 -8.15 17.33 -18.31
N SER A 143 -8.48 16.50 -19.29
CA SER A 143 -9.55 15.49 -19.17
C SER A 143 -9.20 14.40 -18.14
N ILE A 144 -7.92 13.99 -18.03
CA ILE A 144 -7.45 13.07 -17.03
C ILE A 144 -7.58 13.68 -15.63
N LEU A 145 -7.21 14.96 -15.46
CA LEU A 145 -7.23 15.65 -14.17
C LEU A 145 -8.64 15.98 -13.66
N SER A 146 -9.60 16.09 -14.56
CA SER A 146 -11.01 16.34 -14.25
C SER A 146 -11.89 15.28 -14.92
N PRO A 147 -11.74 14.00 -14.54
CA PRO A 147 -12.51 12.95 -15.14
C PRO A 147 -14.00 13.16 -14.83
N GLY A 148 -14.84 13.17 -15.89
CA GLY A 148 -16.28 13.13 -15.71
C GLY A 148 -16.70 11.83 -14.99
N GLU A 149 -17.95 11.78 -14.55
CA GLU A 149 -18.48 10.57 -13.91
C GLU A 149 -18.26 9.33 -14.83
N PRO A 150 -17.81 8.21 -14.26
CA PRO A 150 -17.65 6.98 -15.03
C PRO A 150 -19.00 6.57 -15.60
N ALA A 151 -19.06 6.25 -16.90
CA ALA A 151 -20.27 5.74 -17.52
C ALA A 151 -20.73 4.49 -16.77
N THR A 152 -22.00 4.44 -16.41
CA THR A 152 -22.62 3.32 -15.70
C THR A 152 -22.32 2.02 -16.45
N GLY A 153 -21.64 1.07 -15.80
CA GLY A 153 -21.30 -0.23 -16.40
C GLY A 153 -19.97 -0.29 -17.18
N SER A 154 -19.24 0.80 -17.34
CA SER A 154 -17.93 0.78 -18.00
C SER A 154 -16.87 0.05 -17.14
N ARG A 155 -16.11 -0.86 -17.78
CA ARG A 155 -14.95 -1.53 -17.18
C ARG A 155 -13.65 -0.73 -17.33
N GLU A 156 -13.64 0.28 -18.21
CA GLU A 156 -12.47 1.14 -18.44
C GLU A 156 -12.46 2.33 -17.48
N SER A 157 -11.28 2.68 -16.99
CA SER A 157 -11.11 3.91 -16.23
C SER A 157 -11.24 5.15 -17.11
N PRO A 158 -11.61 6.31 -16.57
CA PRO A 158 -11.63 7.56 -17.33
C PRO A 158 -10.28 7.87 -18.00
N VAL A 159 -9.17 7.52 -17.37
CA VAL A 159 -7.81 7.74 -17.89
C VAL A 159 -7.55 6.86 -19.11
N GLU A 160 -7.87 5.57 -19.02
CA GLU A 160 -7.72 4.64 -20.16
C GLU A 160 -8.54 5.09 -21.36
N ARG A 161 -9.78 5.56 -21.18
CA ARG A 161 -10.61 6.10 -22.25
C ARG A 161 -10.00 7.35 -22.90
N VAL A 162 -9.49 8.29 -22.09
CA VAL A 162 -8.85 9.52 -22.61
C VAL A 162 -7.62 9.17 -23.42
N LEU A 163 -6.77 8.26 -22.95
CA LEU A 163 -5.57 7.84 -23.68
C LEU A 163 -5.90 7.04 -24.94
N ALA A 164 -6.93 6.21 -24.93
CA ALA A 164 -7.41 5.51 -26.12
C ALA A 164 -7.95 6.51 -27.17
N GLU A 165 -8.69 7.53 -26.76
CA GLU A 165 -9.18 8.59 -27.66
C GLU A 165 -8.02 9.43 -28.23
N LEU A 166 -7.03 9.76 -27.39
CA LEU A 166 -5.84 10.47 -27.83
C LEU A 166 -5.08 9.65 -28.89
N GLY A 167 -4.89 8.34 -28.65
CA GLY A 167 -4.24 7.43 -29.58
C GLY A 167 -4.95 7.28 -30.92
N ARG A 168 -6.28 7.46 -30.96
CA ARG A 168 -7.04 7.49 -32.22
C ARG A 168 -6.80 8.76 -33.04
N ARG A 169 -6.55 9.88 -32.38
CA ARG A 169 -6.31 11.19 -33.02
C ARG A 169 -4.83 11.39 -33.38
N GLN A 170 -3.96 10.95 -32.50
CA GLN A 170 -2.50 11.02 -32.65
C GLN A 170 -1.90 9.71 -32.16
N PRO A 171 -1.36 8.87 -33.05
CA PRO A 171 -0.76 7.60 -32.67
C PRO A 171 0.25 7.78 -31.51
N LEU A 172 0.08 6.99 -30.47
CA LEU A 172 1.02 6.88 -29.36
C LEU A 172 1.96 5.71 -29.67
N VAL A 173 3.24 5.96 -29.57
CA VAL A 173 4.26 4.92 -29.76
C VAL A 173 4.17 3.94 -28.58
N ASP A 174 4.23 2.64 -28.85
CA ASP A 174 4.44 1.64 -27.81
C ASP A 174 5.91 1.75 -27.39
N LEU A 175 6.12 2.33 -26.19
CA LEU A 175 7.47 2.56 -25.70
C LEU A 175 8.07 1.22 -25.29
N ALA A 176 9.18 0.84 -25.91
CA ALA A 176 9.92 -0.36 -25.57
C ALA A 176 10.39 -0.26 -24.10
N ALA A 177 9.79 -1.08 -23.25
CA ALA A 177 10.12 -1.14 -21.85
C ALA A 177 10.48 -2.57 -21.47
N ASP A 178 11.39 -2.71 -20.51
CA ASP A 178 11.66 -4.00 -19.89
C ASP A 178 10.39 -4.47 -19.15
N GLU A 179 9.69 -5.42 -19.75
CA GLU A 179 8.43 -5.95 -19.18
C GLU A 179 8.62 -6.51 -17.77
N ALA A 180 9.81 -7.01 -17.43
CA ALA A 180 10.10 -7.52 -16.10
C ALA A 180 10.11 -6.40 -15.05
N ALA A 181 10.46 -5.16 -15.43
CA ALA A 181 10.50 -4.02 -14.55
C ALA A 181 9.10 -3.51 -14.16
N PHE A 182 8.11 -3.64 -15.07
CA PHE A 182 6.78 -3.04 -14.91
C PHE A 182 5.71 -4.05 -14.50
N ARG A 183 5.75 -4.46 -13.24
CA ARG A 183 4.75 -5.37 -12.66
C ARG A 183 3.57 -4.59 -12.08
N LEU A 184 2.35 -4.94 -12.48
CA LEU A 184 1.12 -4.50 -11.83
C LEU A 184 0.64 -5.56 -10.82
N VAL A 185 0.13 -5.13 -9.69
CA VAL A 185 -0.54 -6.02 -8.72
C VAL A 185 -1.99 -6.19 -9.15
N GLU A 186 -2.45 -7.44 -9.26
CA GLU A 186 -3.81 -7.75 -9.75
C GLU A 186 -4.73 -8.28 -8.65
N GLN A 187 -4.18 -8.95 -7.63
CA GLN A 187 -4.93 -9.54 -6.53
C GLN A 187 -4.33 -9.15 -5.18
N SER A 188 -5.14 -9.15 -4.13
CA SER A 188 -4.69 -8.76 -2.79
C SER A 188 -3.51 -9.59 -2.26
N HIS A 189 -3.47 -10.90 -2.54
CA HIS A 189 -2.36 -11.77 -2.12
C HIS A 189 -1.05 -11.47 -2.86
N GLU A 190 -1.13 -10.92 -4.06
CA GLU A 190 0.07 -10.56 -4.83
C GLU A 190 0.82 -9.39 -4.24
N VAL A 191 0.15 -8.55 -3.42
CA VAL A 191 0.82 -7.46 -2.69
C VAL A 191 1.91 -8.03 -1.78
N VAL A 192 1.66 -9.18 -1.13
CA VAL A 192 2.67 -9.86 -0.31
C VAL A 192 3.86 -10.33 -1.17
N THR A 193 3.58 -10.94 -2.34
CA THR A 193 4.64 -11.35 -3.28
C THR A 193 5.42 -10.14 -3.82
N ALA A 194 4.73 -9.09 -4.19
CA ALA A 194 5.34 -7.86 -4.70
C ALA A 194 6.25 -7.22 -3.64
N HIS A 195 5.80 -7.23 -2.39
CA HIS A 195 6.59 -6.74 -1.27
C HIS A 195 7.88 -7.55 -1.06
N GLU A 196 7.79 -8.88 -1.02
CA GLU A 196 8.96 -9.75 -0.85
C GLU A 196 10.02 -9.48 -1.94
N HIS A 197 9.59 -9.32 -3.19
CA HIS A 197 10.50 -9.01 -4.31
C HIS A 197 11.06 -7.58 -4.26
N ALA A 198 10.26 -6.62 -3.82
CA ALA A 198 10.65 -5.21 -3.84
C ALA A 198 11.53 -4.80 -2.65
N LEU A 199 11.48 -5.51 -1.51
CA LEU A 199 12.04 -5.02 -0.26
C LEU A 199 13.56 -4.78 -0.35
N SER A 200 14.34 -5.76 -0.79
CA SER A 200 15.79 -5.62 -0.87
C SER A 200 16.21 -4.46 -1.78
N GLY A 201 15.60 -4.33 -2.95
CA GLY A 201 15.87 -3.23 -3.88
C GLY A 201 15.48 -1.86 -3.31
N SER A 202 14.35 -1.78 -2.61
CA SER A 202 13.89 -0.54 -1.98
C SER A 202 14.75 -0.14 -0.77
N LEU A 203 15.29 -1.10 -0.02
CA LEU A 203 16.26 -0.82 1.05
C LEU A 203 17.59 -0.30 0.48
N ALA A 204 18.07 -0.91 -0.62
CA ALA A 204 19.26 -0.40 -1.31
C ALA A 204 19.08 1.06 -1.78
N MET A 205 17.92 1.40 -2.35
CA MET A 205 17.63 2.80 -2.72
C MET A 205 17.67 3.75 -1.52
N ARG A 206 17.19 3.32 -0.35
CA ARG A 206 17.29 4.11 0.89
C ARG A 206 18.73 4.30 1.34
N LEU A 207 19.54 3.25 1.29
CA LEU A 207 20.95 3.30 1.68
C LEU A 207 21.79 4.19 0.73
N ASP A 208 21.47 4.18 -0.56
CA ASP A 208 22.10 5.03 -1.57
C ASP A 208 21.93 6.54 -1.28
N THR A 209 20.96 6.94 -0.44
CA THR A 209 20.79 8.35 -0.02
C THR A 209 21.88 8.84 0.93
N GLY A 210 22.63 7.95 1.56
CA GLY A 210 23.65 8.29 2.58
C GLY A 210 23.07 8.78 3.91
N HIS A 211 21.74 8.71 4.12
CA HIS A 211 21.08 9.18 5.34
C HIS A 211 21.23 8.19 6.50
N PHE A 212 21.40 6.91 6.21
CA PHE A 212 21.52 5.84 7.19
C PHE A 212 22.97 5.48 7.42
N ARG A 213 23.35 5.28 8.69
CA ARG A 213 24.71 4.85 9.08
C ARG A 213 24.66 3.43 9.59
N GLU A 214 25.64 2.62 9.23
CA GLU A 214 25.82 1.31 9.81
C GLU A 214 26.27 1.47 11.27
N VAL A 215 25.43 1.03 12.22
CA VAL A 215 25.68 1.15 13.67
C VAL A 215 26.18 -0.17 14.27
N GLN A 216 25.92 -1.29 13.59
CA GLN A 216 26.53 -2.61 13.80
C GLN A 216 26.41 -3.40 12.49
N PRO A 217 27.17 -4.50 12.28
CA PRO A 217 27.16 -5.23 11.04
C PRO A 217 25.74 -5.59 10.54
N GLY A 218 25.35 -5.09 9.36
CA GLY A 218 24.05 -5.30 8.74
C GLY A 218 22.90 -4.44 9.29
N LEU A 219 23.12 -3.62 10.34
CA LEU A 219 22.12 -2.69 10.89
C LEU A 219 22.45 -1.25 10.52
N PHE A 220 21.57 -0.65 9.74
CA PHE A 220 21.66 0.74 9.30
C PHE A 220 20.56 1.57 9.99
N ALA A 221 20.92 2.66 10.62
CA ALA A 221 19.98 3.49 11.37
C ALA A 221 20.07 4.96 10.97
N ALA A 222 18.92 5.64 10.97
CA ALA A 222 18.87 7.09 10.90
C ALA A 222 19.49 7.70 12.18
N PRO A 223 20.05 8.93 12.13
CA PRO A 223 20.75 9.54 13.26
C PRO A 223 19.92 9.65 14.56
N THR A 224 18.60 9.71 14.46
CA THR A 224 17.67 9.86 15.61
C THR A 224 17.02 8.54 16.04
N ALA A 225 17.37 7.42 15.40
CA ALA A 225 16.87 6.11 15.80
C ALA A 225 17.51 5.64 17.11
N ALA A 226 16.73 4.98 17.96
CA ALA A 226 17.20 4.42 19.24
C ALA A 226 17.27 2.89 19.17
N ILE A 227 18.48 2.35 19.35
CA ILE A 227 18.73 0.90 19.36
C ILE A 227 19.02 0.48 20.80
N GLY A 228 18.15 -0.39 21.34
CA GLY A 228 18.29 -0.93 22.70
C GLY A 228 19.49 -1.87 22.86
N PRO A 229 19.89 -2.17 24.08
CA PRO A 229 20.99 -3.08 24.33
C PRO A 229 20.67 -4.52 23.95
N PHE A 230 21.72 -5.27 23.56
CA PHE A 230 21.64 -6.69 23.22
C PHE A 230 20.72 -7.00 22.04
N VAL A 231 20.52 -6.05 21.11
CA VAL A 231 19.84 -6.32 19.84
C VAL A 231 20.74 -7.20 18.98
N ALA A 232 20.22 -8.36 18.57
CA ALA A 232 20.90 -9.27 17.65
C ALA A 232 20.47 -9.01 16.21
N VAL A 233 21.44 -8.96 15.29
CA VAL A 233 21.17 -8.82 13.85
C VAL A 233 21.76 -10.01 13.12
N ARG A 234 20.96 -10.63 12.24
CA ARG A 234 21.38 -11.73 11.38
C ARG A 234 20.98 -11.41 9.94
N GLY A 235 21.84 -11.75 9.00
CA GLY A 235 21.64 -11.35 7.62
C GLY A 235 21.62 -9.82 7.48
N GLY A 236 21.07 -9.31 6.40
CA GLY A 236 20.98 -7.86 6.21
C GLY A 236 20.41 -7.51 4.84
N PRO A 237 20.16 -6.23 4.57
CA PRO A 237 20.22 -5.10 5.51
C PRO A 237 18.98 -5.00 6.40
N VAL A 238 19.18 -4.56 7.64
CA VAL A 238 18.13 -4.04 8.51
C VAL A 238 18.24 -2.52 8.51
N VAL A 239 17.20 -1.81 8.10
CA VAL A 239 17.20 -0.35 8.00
C VAL A 239 16.15 0.23 8.93
N VAL A 240 16.57 1.15 9.82
CA VAL A 240 15.75 1.73 10.88
C VAL A 240 15.59 3.24 10.66
N GLY A 241 14.35 3.68 10.50
CA GLY A 241 13.96 5.06 10.24
C GLY A 241 14.16 6.01 11.43
N ALA A 242 14.00 7.30 11.16
CA ALA A 242 14.15 8.36 12.15
C ALA A 242 13.20 8.18 13.33
N GLU A 243 13.69 8.43 14.57
CA GLU A 243 12.92 8.35 15.80
C GLU A 243 12.30 6.95 16.07
N ALA A 244 12.68 5.92 15.30
CA ALA A 244 12.25 4.57 15.58
C ALA A 244 13.00 4.00 16.78
N GLU A 245 12.32 3.14 17.55
CA GLU A 245 12.85 2.55 18.77
C GLU A 245 12.90 1.02 18.63
N ILE A 246 14.08 0.42 18.79
CA ILE A 246 14.25 -1.04 18.86
C ILE A 246 14.44 -1.43 20.31
N GLY A 247 13.49 -2.19 20.87
CA GLY A 247 13.56 -2.65 22.27
C GLY A 247 14.72 -3.60 22.53
N PRO A 248 15.19 -3.68 23.79
CA PRO A 248 16.31 -4.55 24.18
C PRO A 248 16.00 -6.02 23.89
N LEU A 249 17.07 -6.79 23.58
CA LEU A 249 17.00 -8.22 23.30
C LEU A 249 16.16 -8.57 22.06
N ALA A 250 15.80 -7.62 21.19
CA ALA A 250 15.16 -7.92 19.91
C ALA A 250 16.14 -8.63 18.98
N CYS A 251 15.62 -9.57 18.17
CA CYS A 251 16.34 -10.23 17.09
C CYS A 251 15.79 -9.75 15.76
N LEU A 252 16.66 -9.26 14.88
CA LEU A 252 16.30 -8.73 13.56
C LEU A 252 17.02 -9.51 12.48
N ASP A 253 16.27 -10.22 11.65
CA ASP A 253 16.84 -10.98 10.54
C ASP A 253 16.51 -10.24 9.23
N GLY A 254 17.52 -9.62 8.59
CA GLY A 254 17.31 -8.86 7.36
C GLY A 254 17.07 -9.73 6.11
N PRO A 255 16.46 -9.15 5.04
CA PRO A 255 16.12 -7.74 4.88
C PRO A 255 14.89 -7.30 5.69
N VAL A 256 15.00 -6.16 6.40
CA VAL A 256 13.91 -5.60 7.23
C VAL A 256 13.89 -4.06 7.12
N TRP A 257 12.68 -3.50 7.01
CA TRP A 257 12.42 -2.08 7.16
C TRP A 257 11.66 -1.78 8.44
N ILE A 258 12.18 -0.87 9.27
CA ILE A 258 11.46 -0.29 10.42
C ILE A 258 11.26 1.20 10.15
N GLY A 259 10.02 1.60 9.93
CA GLY A 259 9.64 2.97 9.58
C GLY A 259 9.86 3.99 10.70
N GLU A 260 9.75 5.27 10.35
CA GLU A 260 9.95 6.40 11.25
C GLU A 260 9.01 6.31 12.46
N ARG A 261 9.48 6.62 13.66
CA ARG A 261 8.73 6.56 14.93
C ARG A 261 8.05 5.21 15.22
N ALA A 262 8.38 4.16 14.47
CA ALA A 262 7.92 2.81 14.77
C ALA A 262 8.63 2.26 16.01
N ARG A 263 7.97 1.35 16.71
CA ARG A 263 8.51 0.74 17.94
C ARG A 263 8.48 -0.77 17.84
N VAL A 264 9.64 -1.38 18.01
CA VAL A 264 9.81 -2.83 18.15
C VAL A 264 9.88 -3.14 19.65
N SER A 265 8.97 -3.98 20.14
CA SER A 265 8.92 -4.38 21.56
C SER A 265 10.16 -5.17 21.97
N PRO A 266 10.56 -5.16 23.25
CA PRO A 266 11.65 -6.00 23.76
C PRO A 266 11.42 -7.49 23.44
N ARG A 267 12.50 -8.23 23.18
CA ARG A 267 12.47 -9.68 22.90
C ARG A 267 11.64 -10.09 21.69
N SER A 268 11.36 -9.18 20.76
CA SER A 268 10.69 -9.49 19.51
C SER A 268 11.64 -10.16 18.53
N TRP A 269 11.09 -10.99 17.67
CA TRP A 269 11.81 -11.56 16.53
C TRP A 269 11.19 -11.05 15.23
N ILE A 270 11.86 -10.10 14.60
CA ILE A 270 11.46 -9.51 13.32
C ILE A 270 12.33 -10.14 12.23
N ARG A 271 11.70 -10.96 11.40
CA ARG A 271 12.38 -11.81 10.43
C ARG A 271 12.39 -11.17 9.05
N GLU A 272 13.19 -11.78 8.21
CA GLU A 272 13.41 -11.41 6.81
C GLU A 272 12.08 -11.17 6.06
N GLY A 273 12.11 -10.25 5.12
CA GLY A 273 10.92 -9.91 4.32
C GLY A 273 9.89 -9.07 5.07
N THR A 274 10.24 -8.45 6.21
CA THR A 274 9.30 -7.66 7.01
C THR A 274 9.50 -6.17 6.79
N ALA A 275 8.39 -5.44 6.56
CA ALA A 275 8.35 -3.98 6.61
C ALA A 275 7.33 -3.49 7.63
N VAL A 276 7.77 -2.59 8.50
CA VAL A 276 6.94 -1.92 9.51
C VAL A 276 6.79 -0.45 9.12
N GLY A 277 5.55 -0.03 8.87
CA GLY A 277 5.19 1.35 8.56
C GLY A 277 5.44 2.28 9.75
N HIS A 278 5.54 3.58 9.46
CA HIS A 278 5.80 4.61 10.46
C HIS A 278 4.72 4.63 11.57
N ASP A 279 5.07 5.09 12.76
CA ASP A 279 4.18 5.19 13.92
C ASP A 279 3.53 3.87 14.37
N SER A 280 3.96 2.72 13.83
CA SER A 280 3.45 1.40 14.21
C SER A 280 4.19 0.83 15.42
N ARG A 281 3.55 -0.13 16.08
CA ARG A 281 4.14 -0.89 17.19
C ARG A 281 4.09 -2.36 16.87
N VAL A 282 5.23 -3.04 16.99
CA VAL A 282 5.36 -4.44 16.61
C VAL A 282 6.07 -5.22 17.70
N GLY A 283 5.64 -6.46 17.94
CA GLY A 283 6.21 -7.38 18.92
C GLY A 283 5.88 -8.84 18.59
N GLY A 284 6.45 -9.77 19.34
CA GLY A 284 6.37 -11.19 19.07
C GLY A 284 7.17 -11.59 17.83
N GLU A 285 6.73 -12.60 17.10
CA GLU A 285 7.37 -13.05 15.85
C GLU A 285 6.65 -12.49 14.64
N VAL A 286 7.40 -11.84 13.72
CA VAL A 286 6.89 -11.31 12.45
C VAL A 286 7.81 -11.70 11.32
N HIS A 287 7.27 -12.31 10.25
CA HIS A 287 8.02 -12.85 9.13
C HIS A 287 7.37 -12.48 7.80
N ALA A 288 8.14 -12.03 6.82
CA ALA A 288 7.71 -11.77 5.44
C ALA A 288 6.37 -11.01 5.35
N SER A 289 6.22 -9.96 6.15
CA SER A 289 4.94 -9.29 6.33
C SER A 289 5.06 -7.78 6.23
N VAL A 290 3.98 -7.15 5.75
CA VAL A 290 3.81 -5.70 5.75
C VAL A 290 2.89 -5.30 6.88
N ILE A 291 3.34 -4.39 7.71
CA ILE A 291 2.54 -3.72 8.73
C ILE A 291 2.45 -2.24 8.32
N GLU A 292 1.27 -1.83 7.87
CA GLU A 292 1.02 -0.46 7.44
C GLU A 292 1.08 0.54 8.61
N PRO A 293 1.24 1.85 8.35
CA PRO A 293 1.36 2.88 9.38
C PRO A 293 0.27 2.86 10.45
N PHE A 294 0.61 3.34 11.66
CA PHE A 294 -0.28 3.46 12.83
C PHE A 294 -0.83 2.14 13.37
N THR A 295 -0.39 1.01 12.86
CA THR A 295 -0.87 -0.32 13.29
C THR A 295 -0.20 -0.77 14.57
N ASN A 296 -0.93 -1.53 15.37
CA ASN A 296 -0.52 -1.95 16.71
C ASN A 296 -0.58 -3.47 16.84
N LYS A 297 0.59 -4.13 16.88
CA LYS A 297 0.80 -5.55 17.19
C LYS A 297 1.95 -5.69 18.21
N PRO A 298 1.85 -5.14 19.41
CA PRO A 298 3.00 -5.06 20.32
C PRO A 298 3.24 -6.33 21.13
N HIS A 299 2.34 -7.28 21.12
CA HIS A 299 2.35 -8.47 21.97
C HIS A 299 2.82 -9.72 21.22
N ASP A 300 3.02 -10.83 21.96
CA ASP A 300 3.34 -12.14 21.43
C ASP A 300 2.26 -12.65 20.46
N GLY A 301 2.65 -13.58 19.62
CA GLY A 301 1.88 -14.17 18.54
C GLY A 301 2.65 -14.13 17.23
N TYR A 302 2.40 -15.11 16.37
CA TYR A 302 3.04 -15.24 15.06
C TYR A 302 2.26 -14.50 13.97
N LEU A 303 2.97 -13.68 13.18
CA LEU A 303 2.46 -13.03 11.97
C LEU A 303 3.39 -13.35 10.81
N GLY A 304 2.93 -14.15 9.86
CA GLY A 304 3.76 -14.54 8.71
C GLY A 304 3.09 -14.34 7.37
N HIS A 305 3.85 -13.90 6.35
CA HIS A 305 3.43 -13.73 4.95
C HIS A 305 2.10 -12.99 4.80
N SER A 306 1.97 -11.89 5.54
CA SER A 306 0.71 -11.15 5.73
C SER A 306 0.84 -9.70 5.30
N HIS A 307 -0.30 -9.08 4.95
CA HIS A 307 -0.40 -7.64 4.79
C HIS A 307 -1.44 -7.10 5.77
N ILE A 308 -1.02 -6.24 6.68
CA ILE A 308 -1.85 -5.66 7.74
C ILE A 308 -2.06 -4.18 7.45
N GLY A 309 -3.32 -3.78 7.28
CA GLY A 309 -3.72 -2.40 6.98
C GLY A 309 -3.36 -1.39 8.06
N THR A 310 -3.68 -0.13 7.81
CA THR A 310 -3.43 0.96 8.76
C THR A 310 -4.45 0.98 9.90
N TRP A 311 -4.04 1.49 11.06
CA TRP A 311 -4.89 1.57 12.26
C TRP A 311 -5.47 0.23 12.70
N VAL A 312 -4.87 -0.88 12.29
CA VAL A 312 -5.24 -2.23 12.75
C VAL A 312 -4.74 -2.44 14.18
N ASN A 313 -5.51 -3.16 14.97
CA ASN A 313 -5.07 -3.59 16.31
C ASN A 313 -5.09 -5.11 16.40
N ILE A 314 -3.92 -5.71 16.41
CA ILE A 314 -3.70 -7.15 16.62
C ILE A 314 -3.46 -7.38 18.11
N ALA A 315 -4.41 -8.04 18.77
CA ALA A 315 -4.34 -8.30 20.21
C ALA A 315 -3.37 -9.44 20.55
N ALA A 316 -3.04 -9.55 21.85
CA ALA A 316 -2.12 -10.55 22.36
C ALA A 316 -2.53 -11.99 22.00
N GLY A 317 -1.54 -12.80 21.61
CA GLY A 317 -1.76 -14.21 21.27
C GLY A 317 -2.47 -14.42 19.92
N THR A 318 -2.67 -13.38 19.12
CA THR A 318 -3.17 -13.56 17.76
C THR A 318 -2.09 -14.22 16.89
N ASN A 319 -2.46 -15.32 16.21
CA ASN A 319 -1.57 -16.06 15.32
C ASN A 319 -2.16 -16.16 13.92
N THR A 320 -1.31 -16.08 12.89
CA THR A 320 -1.68 -16.38 11.51
C THR A 320 -1.16 -17.75 11.09
N GLY A 321 -2.03 -18.59 10.54
CA GLY A 321 -1.58 -19.70 9.71
C GLY A 321 -1.02 -19.12 8.40
N ASN A 322 0.15 -19.59 7.98
CA ASN A 322 0.73 -19.19 6.70
C ASN A 322 1.11 -20.38 5.80
N LEU A 323 1.22 -21.56 6.38
CA LEU A 323 1.46 -22.84 5.69
C LEU A 323 0.34 -23.80 6.05
N LYS A 324 -0.30 -24.40 5.04
CA LYS A 324 -1.36 -25.38 5.27
C LYS A 324 -0.79 -26.69 5.79
N ALA A 325 -1.54 -27.42 6.60
CA ALA A 325 -1.18 -28.75 7.07
C ALA A 325 -0.92 -29.75 5.91
N SER A 326 -1.53 -29.52 4.75
CA SER A 326 -1.31 -30.30 3.53
C SER A 326 -0.03 -29.92 2.75
N TYR A 327 0.69 -28.88 3.17
CA TYR A 327 1.85 -28.29 2.47
C TYR A 327 1.56 -27.84 1.03
N GLY A 328 0.31 -27.90 0.58
CA GLY A 328 -0.10 -27.45 -0.75
C GLY A 328 -0.33 -25.92 -0.82
N PRO A 329 -0.48 -25.39 -2.04
CA PRO A 329 -0.74 -23.95 -2.22
C PRO A 329 -2.00 -23.48 -1.48
N VAL A 330 -1.91 -22.27 -0.95
CA VAL A 330 -3.05 -21.59 -0.31
C VAL A 330 -4.05 -21.16 -1.39
N ARG A 331 -5.34 -21.30 -1.11
CA ARG A 331 -6.43 -20.79 -1.94
C ARG A 331 -7.16 -19.72 -1.17
N GLN A 332 -7.65 -18.72 -1.88
CA GLN A 332 -8.59 -17.74 -1.33
C GLN A 332 -9.95 -17.94 -1.99
N HIS A 333 -11.02 -17.57 -1.31
CA HIS A 333 -12.37 -17.68 -1.83
C HIS A 333 -13.01 -16.30 -1.85
N ASN A 334 -13.51 -15.86 -3.01
CA ASN A 334 -14.32 -14.66 -3.14
C ASN A 334 -15.80 -15.06 -2.96
N ILE A 335 -16.47 -14.47 -1.99
CA ILE A 335 -17.93 -14.58 -1.89
C ILE A 335 -18.50 -13.60 -2.92
N LEU A 336 -19.23 -14.14 -3.90
CA LEU A 336 -19.90 -13.36 -4.94
C LEU A 336 -21.22 -12.79 -4.41
N PRO A 337 -21.84 -11.78 -5.10
CA PRO A 337 -23.10 -11.18 -4.68
C PRO A 337 -24.26 -12.17 -4.53
N ASP A 338 -24.24 -13.27 -5.28
CA ASP A 338 -25.22 -14.35 -5.20
C ASP A 338 -24.96 -15.36 -4.07
N GLY A 339 -23.95 -15.12 -3.22
CA GLY A 339 -23.50 -15.98 -2.14
C GLY A 339 -22.63 -17.17 -2.57
N SER A 340 -22.41 -17.36 -3.87
CA SER A 340 -21.51 -18.39 -4.37
C SER A 340 -20.03 -18.06 -4.07
N ARG A 341 -19.15 -19.07 -4.14
CA ARG A 341 -17.72 -18.91 -3.88
C ARG A 341 -16.92 -19.09 -5.18
N ALA A 342 -16.19 -18.04 -5.57
CA ALA A 342 -15.18 -18.14 -6.62
C ALA A 342 -13.81 -18.42 -5.98
N THR A 343 -13.14 -19.49 -6.39
CA THR A 343 -11.81 -19.83 -5.90
C THR A 343 -10.74 -19.04 -6.64
N VAL A 344 -9.87 -18.38 -5.88
CA VAL A 344 -8.66 -17.73 -6.37
C VAL A 344 -7.46 -18.61 -6.05
N HIS A 345 -6.77 -19.10 -7.08
CA HIS A 345 -5.54 -19.87 -6.95
C HIS A 345 -4.36 -18.92 -6.76
N THR A 346 -3.81 -18.87 -5.55
CA THR A 346 -2.72 -17.91 -5.24
C THR A 346 -1.36 -18.39 -5.74
N HIS A 347 -1.24 -19.69 -6.05
CA HIS A 347 0.01 -20.36 -6.39
C HIS A 347 1.11 -20.23 -5.32
N ARG A 348 0.75 -19.78 -4.11
CA ARG A 348 1.67 -19.60 -2.98
C ARG A 348 1.52 -20.72 -1.98
N GLN A 349 2.64 -21.32 -1.58
CA GLN A 349 2.70 -22.28 -0.48
C GLN A 349 2.57 -21.55 0.88
N PHE A 350 3.18 -20.37 0.99
CA PHE A 350 3.13 -19.53 2.17
C PHE A 350 2.30 -18.27 1.91
N LEU A 351 1.18 -18.13 2.62
CA LEU A 351 0.34 -16.96 2.62
C LEU A 351 -0.44 -16.89 3.92
N GLY A 352 -0.23 -15.83 4.69
CA GLY A 352 -0.95 -15.51 5.91
C GLY A 352 -2.24 -14.74 5.65
N ALA A 353 -2.47 -13.70 6.44
CA ALA A 353 -3.69 -12.91 6.36
C ALA A 353 -3.51 -11.60 5.57
N VAL A 354 -4.56 -11.21 4.86
CA VAL A 354 -4.70 -9.88 4.27
C VAL A 354 -5.77 -9.14 5.07
N VAL A 355 -5.35 -8.14 5.83
CA VAL A 355 -6.21 -7.44 6.80
C VAL A 355 -6.41 -5.99 6.36
N GLY A 356 -7.66 -5.60 6.18
CA GLY A 356 -8.06 -4.24 5.82
C GLY A 356 -7.88 -3.25 6.97
N ASP A 357 -7.90 -1.97 6.62
CA ASP A 357 -7.70 -0.86 7.56
C ASP A 357 -8.70 -0.91 8.72
N LEU A 358 -8.29 -0.43 9.90
CA LEU A 358 -9.12 -0.34 11.12
C LEU A 358 -9.61 -1.67 11.69
N ALA A 359 -9.26 -2.81 11.11
CA ALA A 359 -9.66 -4.12 11.64
C ALA A 359 -9.04 -4.39 13.02
N LYS A 360 -9.71 -5.23 13.81
CA LYS A 360 -9.27 -5.58 15.16
C LYS A 360 -9.41 -7.07 15.41
N THR A 361 -8.46 -7.62 16.17
CA THR A 361 -8.59 -8.96 16.73
C THR A 361 -8.82 -8.89 18.25
N SER A 362 -9.54 -9.86 18.80
CA SER A 362 -9.51 -10.12 20.23
C SER A 362 -8.27 -10.94 20.63
N VAL A 363 -8.00 -11.09 21.91
CA VAL A 363 -6.90 -11.92 22.40
C VAL A 363 -7.05 -13.36 21.91
N THR A 364 -5.90 -14.03 21.65
CA THR A 364 -5.84 -15.43 21.21
C THR A 364 -6.64 -15.74 19.93
N THR A 365 -6.75 -14.77 19.02
CA THR A 365 -7.38 -14.99 17.71
C THR A 365 -6.51 -15.84 16.80
N SER A 366 -7.09 -16.83 16.12
CA SER A 366 -6.47 -17.61 15.06
C SER A 366 -6.96 -17.14 13.70
N LEU A 367 -6.05 -16.70 12.82
CA LEU A 367 -6.35 -16.33 11.43
C LEU A 367 -5.86 -17.44 10.51
N PRO A 368 -6.71 -18.11 9.72
CA PRO A 368 -6.29 -19.18 8.84
C PRO A 368 -5.43 -18.69 7.67
N CYS A 369 -4.72 -19.61 7.01
CA CYS A 369 -3.93 -19.32 5.81
C CYS A 369 -4.79 -18.64 4.74
N GLY A 370 -4.30 -17.51 4.21
CA GLY A 370 -5.00 -16.76 3.18
C GLY A 370 -6.22 -15.97 3.67
N ALA A 371 -6.42 -15.84 4.99
CA ALA A 371 -7.56 -15.11 5.54
C ALA A 371 -7.65 -13.68 4.99
N ARG A 372 -8.87 -13.22 4.71
CA ARG A 372 -9.17 -11.85 4.30
C ARG A 372 -10.14 -11.20 5.28
N ILE A 373 -9.64 -10.21 6.00
CA ILE A 373 -10.40 -9.49 7.02
C ILE A 373 -10.74 -8.11 6.50
N GLY A 374 -12.03 -7.81 6.41
CA GLY A 374 -12.53 -6.54 5.86
C GLY A 374 -12.19 -5.34 6.72
N VAL A 375 -12.32 -4.16 6.10
CA VAL A 375 -12.12 -2.86 6.77
C VAL A 375 -13.02 -2.75 8.00
N ALA A 376 -12.49 -2.24 9.11
CA ALA A 376 -13.19 -2.03 10.37
C ALA A 376 -13.88 -3.30 10.95
N ALA A 377 -13.51 -4.49 10.47
CA ALA A 377 -14.02 -5.74 11.03
C ALA A 377 -13.38 -6.02 12.40
N THR A 378 -14.14 -6.69 13.27
CA THR A 378 -13.66 -7.20 14.56
C THR A 378 -13.81 -8.71 14.59
N VAL A 379 -12.70 -9.41 14.83
CA VAL A 379 -12.64 -10.88 14.82
C VAL A 379 -12.11 -11.43 16.15
N GLY A 380 -12.49 -12.66 16.49
CA GLY A 380 -12.03 -13.33 17.70
C GLY A 380 -12.17 -14.85 17.62
N GLY A 381 -11.43 -15.56 18.43
CA GLY A 381 -11.39 -17.00 18.39
C GLY A 381 -10.80 -17.53 17.08
N GLU A 382 -11.36 -18.57 16.50
CA GLU A 382 -11.02 -19.06 15.19
C GLU A 382 -11.78 -18.26 14.11
N ALA A 383 -11.06 -17.39 13.39
CA ALA A 383 -11.68 -16.55 12.38
C ALA A 383 -11.98 -17.32 11.09
N PRO A 384 -13.07 -17.03 10.38
CA PRO A 384 -13.31 -17.60 9.07
C PRO A 384 -12.29 -17.04 8.04
N GLU A 385 -12.13 -17.75 6.91
CA GLU A 385 -11.23 -17.36 5.83
C GLU A 385 -11.56 -15.99 5.23
N GLN A 386 -12.81 -15.57 5.31
CA GLN A 386 -13.24 -14.24 4.85
C GLN A 386 -14.19 -13.61 5.85
N VAL A 387 -13.93 -12.35 6.21
CA VAL A 387 -14.78 -11.52 7.06
C VAL A 387 -15.11 -10.24 6.29
N SER A 388 -16.39 -9.93 6.18
CA SER A 388 -16.87 -8.73 5.50
C SER A 388 -16.47 -7.46 6.24
N ALA A 389 -16.37 -6.35 5.52
CA ALA A 389 -16.09 -5.05 6.11
C ALA A 389 -17.16 -4.67 7.15
N PHE A 390 -16.72 -4.04 8.23
CA PHE A 390 -17.52 -3.59 9.37
C PHE A 390 -18.23 -4.72 10.17
N SER A 391 -17.99 -5.99 9.86
CA SER A 391 -18.58 -7.10 10.65
C SER A 391 -17.92 -7.22 12.02
N ASN A 392 -18.73 -7.39 13.07
CA ASN A 392 -18.25 -7.66 14.41
C ASN A 392 -18.63 -9.10 14.84
N LEU A 393 -17.67 -10.02 14.69
CA LEU A 393 -17.91 -11.44 15.01
C LEU A 393 -18.06 -11.69 16.52
N LEU A 394 -17.58 -10.77 17.38
CA LEU A 394 -17.77 -10.88 18.83
C LEU A 394 -19.22 -10.62 19.27
N THR A 395 -20.02 -10.01 18.39
CA THR A 395 -21.45 -9.72 18.63
C THR A 395 -22.35 -10.42 17.61
N GLY A 396 -21.98 -11.63 17.21
CA GLY A 396 -22.78 -12.43 16.28
C GLY A 396 -22.74 -11.98 14.82
N GLY A 397 -21.71 -11.19 14.41
CA GLY A 397 -21.55 -10.74 13.03
C GLY A 397 -22.33 -9.47 12.69
N ALA A 398 -22.94 -8.81 13.67
CA ALA A 398 -23.61 -7.53 13.47
C ALA A 398 -22.69 -6.51 12.83
N ARG A 399 -23.21 -5.71 11.91
CA ARG A 399 -22.42 -4.72 11.19
C ARG A 399 -22.26 -3.46 12.04
N THR A 400 -21.01 -3.07 12.31
CA THR A 400 -20.64 -1.81 12.98
C THR A 400 -21.07 -0.62 12.12
N THR A 401 -21.75 0.37 12.69
CA THR A 401 -22.16 1.57 11.95
C THR A 401 -20.95 2.50 11.67
N PRO A 402 -21.06 3.42 10.70
CA PRO A 402 -20.00 4.41 10.44
C PRO A 402 -19.67 5.25 11.68
N GLU A 403 -20.69 5.64 12.48
CA GLU A 403 -20.52 6.44 13.69
C GLU A 403 -19.77 5.66 14.78
N GLN A 404 -20.08 4.37 14.95
CA GLN A 404 -19.36 3.50 15.87
C GLN A 404 -17.89 3.32 15.42
N ALA A 405 -17.66 3.11 14.12
CA ALA A 405 -16.32 3.00 13.57
C ALA A 405 -15.53 4.32 13.73
N ALA A 406 -16.16 5.45 13.49
CA ALA A 406 -15.57 6.78 13.70
C ALA A 406 -15.21 7.03 15.17
N THR A 407 -16.09 6.67 16.10
CA THR A 407 -15.83 6.77 17.55
C THR A 407 -14.64 5.89 17.97
N MET A 408 -14.53 4.68 17.43
CA MET A 408 -13.37 3.82 17.68
C MET A 408 -12.08 4.41 17.11
N LEU A 409 -12.12 4.92 15.89
CA LEU A 409 -10.97 5.58 15.26
C LEU A 409 -10.53 6.80 16.07
N GLU A 410 -11.45 7.66 16.47
CA GLU A 410 -11.16 8.84 17.30
C GLU A 410 -10.41 8.48 18.58
N ARG A 411 -10.87 7.45 19.31
CA ARG A 411 -10.20 6.95 20.52
C ARG A 411 -8.78 6.44 20.23
N MET A 412 -8.56 5.83 19.07
CA MET A 412 -7.23 5.37 18.64
C MET A 412 -6.33 6.56 18.29
N MET A 413 -6.85 7.57 17.59
CA MET A 413 -6.13 8.77 17.17
C MET A 413 -5.71 9.63 18.37
N ILE A 414 -6.58 9.83 19.36
CA ILE A 414 -6.24 10.54 20.60
C ILE A 414 -5.01 9.94 21.27
N ARG A 415 -4.86 8.62 21.28
CA ARG A 415 -3.65 7.95 21.84
C ARG A 415 -2.38 8.20 21.01
N ARG A 416 -2.50 8.79 19.84
CA ARG A 416 -1.39 9.21 18.97
C ARG A 416 -1.27 10.74 18.88
N GLY A 417 -1.98 11.48 19.73
CA GLY A 417 -2.00 12.95 19.70
C GLY A 417 -2.68 13.54 18.46
N MET A 418 -3.55 12.78 17.82
CA MET A 418 -4.25 13.17 16.60
C MET A 418 -5.74 13.37 16.87
N ALA A 419 -6.37 14.29 16.11
CA ALA A 419 -7.82 14.50 16.12
C ALA A 419 -8.45 13.88 14.87
N ILE A 420 -9.67 13.34 15.03
CA ILE A 420 -10.51 12.94 13.89
C ILE A 420 -11.08 14.20 13.22
N LEU A 421 -11.10 14.21 11.89
CA LEU A 421 -11.67 15.28 11.10
C LEU A 421 -13.04 14.87 10.50
N PRO A 422 -13.89 15.83 10.11
CA PRO A 422 -15.13 15.53 9.39
C PRO A 422 -14.90 14.62 8.17
N ALA A 423 -13.86 14.91 7.39
CA ALA A 423 -13.49 14.11 6.21
C ALA A 423 -13.24 12.62 6.54
N ASP A 424 -12.70 12.29 7.73
CA ASP A 424 -12.50 10.88 8.14
C ASP A 424 -13.82 10.17 8.36
N ARG A 425 -14.79 10.88 8.94
CA ARG A 425 -16.16 10.36 9.16
C ARG A 425 -16.88 10.13 7.85
N ASP A 426 -16.75 11.08 6.91
CA ASP A 426 -17.32 10.99 5.56
C ASP A 426 -16.71 9.82 4.78
N LEU A 427 -15.38 9.62 4.86
CA LEU A 427 -14.70 8.48 4.26
C LEU A 427 -15.24 7.15 4.83
N LEU A 428 -15.38 7.04 6.15
CA LEU A 428 -15.93 5.84 6.78
C LEU A 428 -17.36 5.55 6.34
N ALA A 429 -18.20 6.58 6.24
CA ALA A 429 -19.58 6.44 5.76
C ALA A 429 -19.62 5.98 4.28
N ALA A 430 -18.79 6.57 3.42
CA ALA A 430 -18.70 6.19 2.01
C ALA A 430 -18.21 4.74 1.83
N VAL A 431 -17.17 4.32 2.57
CA VAL A 431 -16.66 2.94 2.52
C VAL A 431 -17.68 1.96 3.09
N HIS A 432 -18.36 2.33 4.18
CA HIS A 432 -19.44 1.51 4.73
C HIS A 432 -20.54 1.26 3.71
N ALA A 433 -21.00 2.30 3.01
CA ALA A 433 -22.01 2.18 1.96
C ALA A 433 -21.51 1.31 0.79
N ALA A 434 -20.28 1.54 0.33
CA ALA A 434 -19.68 0.81 -0.80
C ALA A 434 -19.39 -0.67 -0.53
N THR A 435 -19.28 -1.06 0.76
CA THR A 435 -19.03 -2.44 1.21
C THR A 435 -20.27 -3.12 1.81
N ALA A 436 -21.45 -2.54 1.62
CA ALA A 436 -22.70 -3.18 2.01
C ALA A 436 -22.87 -4.51 1.25
N PRO A 437 -23.32 -5.59 1.92
CA PRO A 437 -23.77 -6.77 1.19
C PRO A 437 -24.82 -6.35 0.18
N GLY A 438 -24.77 -6.92 -1.02
CA GLY A 438 -25.82 -6.72 -2.00
C GLY A 438 -27.18 -7.16 -1.42
N PRO A 439 -28.31 -6.62 -1.94
CA PRO A 439 -29.65 -7.00 -1.52
C PRO A 439 -29.93 -8.47 -1.77
#